data_030046b8a93d2a4d911a2b52a2cae460
#
_entry.id   030046b8a93d2a4d911a2b52a2cae460
#
_cell.length_a   1.000
_cell.length_b   1.000
_cell.length_c   1.000
_cell.angle_alpha   90.00
_cell.angle_beta   90.00
_cell.angle_gamma   90.00
#
_symmetry.space_group_name_H-M   'P 1'
#
loop_
_entity.id
_entity.type
_entity.pdbx_description
1 polymer ?
#
loop_
_entity_poly.entity_id
_entity_poly.type
_entity_poly.pdbx_seq_one_letter_code
_entity_poly.pdbx_strand_id
1 'polypeptide(L)'
;KKSSMYFKDLKKLENGLKTLQKDENIKSILLFGCDKNSANAAELEEVLRLNTKPLLGGIFPQIIADGELKEIGFLIIPLFEELEVSLFETQENISIETQLETQITSISREAKSIFCFVNAFWEEKTSFLEALYDELGPVVNYLGGGAGSLSFQSLPCVIANQNIYENAAVIGLTKSPILIS
;
A
#
# COMPACT_ATOMS: atom_id res chain seq x y z
N LYS A 1 -13.81 -1.31 -17.27
CA LYS A 1 -12.58 -1.22 -16.45
C LYS A 1 -12.37 0.24 -16.10
N LYS A 2 -12.45 0.63 -14.82
CA LYS A 2 -11.91 1.94 -14.41
C LYS A 2 -10.39 1.84 -14.49
N SER A 3 -9.79 2.68 -15.33
CA SER A 3 -8.36 2.84 -15.44
C SER A 3 -7.79 3.51 -14.18
N SER A 4 -6.50 3.40 -13.97
CA SER A 4 -5.78 4.21 -12.97
C SER A 4 -6.09 5.71 -13.15
N MET A 5 -6.02 6.45 -12.05
CA MET A 5 -6.33 7.89 -12.03
C MET A 5 -5.16 8.65 -11.41
N TYR A 6 -4.61 9.60 -12.16
CA TYR A 6 -3.55 10.48 -11.70
C TYR A 6 -4.11 11.80 -11.19
N PHE A 7 -3.59 12.26 -10.04
CA PHE A 7 -3.93 13.52 -9.39
C PHE A 7 -2.67 14.32 -9.12
N LYS A 8 -2.61 15.53 -9.64
CA LYS A 8 -1.41 16.38 -9.54
C LYS A 8 -1.14 16.89 -8.11
N ASP A 9 -2.17 17.06 -7.33
CA ASP A 9 -2.12 17.65 -5.99
C ASP A 9 -3.10 16.99 -5.03
N LEU A 10 -2.92 17.30 -3.73
CA LEU A 10 -3.70 16.70 -2.64
C LEU A 10 -5.20 17.02 -2.72
N LYS A 11 -5.56 18.23 -3.17
CA LYS A 11 -6.98 18.62 -3.29
C LYS A 11 -7.70 17.82 -4.38
N LYS A 12 -7.01 17.54 -5.48
CA LYS A 12 -7.55 16.68 -6.55
C LYS A 12 -7.64 15.23 -6.09
N LEU A 13 -6.65 14.74 -5.33
CA LEU A 13 -6.71 13.42 -4.70
C LEU A 13 -7.93 13.31 -3.79
N GLU A 14 -8.16 14.29 -2.92
CA GLU A 14 -9.32 14.35 -2.02
C GLU A 14 -10.64 14.18 -2.78
N ASN A 15 -10.82 14.95 -3.86
CA ASN A 15 -12.03 14.85 -4.68
C ASN A 15 -12.15 13.49 -5.38
N GLY A 16 -11.05 12.93 -5.84
CA GLY A 16 -10.98 11.59 -6.41
C GLY A 16 -11.41 10.52 -5.41
N LEU A 17 -10.87 10.54 -4.20
CA LEU A 17 -11.25 9.62 -3.13
C LEU A 17 -12.73 9.73 -2.78
N LYS A 18 -13.28 10.95 -2.61
CA LYS A 18 -14.71 11.17 -2.36
C LYS A 18 -15.59 10.54 -3.44
N THR A 19 -15.16 10.59 -4.69
CA THR A 19 -15.89 9.97 -5.81
C THR A 19 -15.84 8.45 -5.74
N LEU A 20 -14.67 7.89 -5.44
CA LEU A 20 -14.48 6.44 -5.35
C LEU A 20 -15.24 5.79 -4.18
N GLN A 21 -15.39 6.52 -3.06
CA GLN A 21 -16.18 6.00 -1.93
C GLN A 21 -17.64 5.68 -2.31
N LYS A 22 -18.20 6.41 -3.29
CA LYS A 22 -19.59 6.26 -3.73
C LYS A 22 -19.80 5.12 -4.75
N ASP A 23 -18.71 4.59 -5.31
CA ASP A 23 -18.80 3.50 -6.29
C ASP A 23 -18.73 2.14 -5.58
N GLU A 24 -19.86 1.46 -5.49
CA GLU A 24 -19.98 0.16 -4.82
C GLU A 24 -19.23 -0.97 -5.53
N ASN A 25 -18.89 -0.81 -6.80
CA ASN A 25 -18.13 -1.80 -7.54
C ASN A 25 -16.63 -1.79 -7.15
N ILE A 26 -16.14 -0.66 -6.65
CA ILE A 26 -14.77 -0.56 -6.16
C ILE A 26 -14.71 -1.12 -4.75
N LYS A 27 -13.93 -2.19 -4.57
CA LYS A 27 -13.80 -2.89 -3.29
C LYS A 27 -12.56 -2.47 -2.52
N SER A 28 -11.49 -2.10 -3.21
CA SER A 28 -10.21 -1.73 -2.59
C SER A 28 -9.49 -0.69 -3.45
N ILE A 29 -8.46 -0.08 -2.88
CA ILE A 29 -7.70 1.01 -3.52
C ILE A 29 -6.20 0.78 -3.31
N LEU A 30 -5.41 0.88 -4.40
CA LEU A 30 -3.98 1.12 -4.30
C LEU A 30 -3.72 2.62 -4.48
N LEU A 31 -2.90 3.20 -3.61
CA LEU A 31 -2.53 4.62 -3.65
C LEU A 31 -1.01 4.77 -3.65
N PHE A 32 -0.49 5.42 -4.69
CA PHE A 32 0.92 5.74 -4.82
C PHE A 32 1.10 7.24 -4.88
N GLY A 33 2.04 7.77 -4.11
CA GLY A 33 2.40 9.19 -4.12
C GLY A 33 3.87 9.39 -4.45
N CYS A 34 4.22 10.57 -4.95
CA CYS A 34 5.60 10.96 -5.14
C CYS A 34 6.18 11.64 -3.89
N ASP A 35 7.46 11.39 -3.59
CA ASP A 35 8.15 11.97 -2.43
C ASP A 35 8.36 13.50 -2.56
N LYS A 36 8.40 14.01 -3.79
CA LYS A 36 8.49 15.46 -4.09
C LYS A 36 7.17 16.21 -3.96
N ASN A 37 6.09 15.56 -3.54
CA ASN A 37 4.85 16.27 -3.25
C ASN A 37 5.07 17.27 -2.13
N SER A 38 4.45 18.45 -2.24
CA SER A 38 4.53 19.51 -1.21
C SER A 38 3.75 19.15 0.06
N ALA A 39 2.84 18.21 0.00
CA ALA A 39 2.04 17.74 1.13
C ALA A 39 2.88 16.90 2.10
N ASN A 40 2.81 17.21 3.38
CA ASN A 40 3.42 16.39 4.43
C ASN A 40 2.52 15.20 4.83
N ALA A 41 3.04 14.33 5.69
CA ALA A 41 2.32 13.13 6.14
C ALA A 41 0.97 13.46 6.81
N ALA A 42 0.91 14.48 7.66
CA ALA A 42 -0.31 14.86 8.36
C ALA A 42 -1.40 15.38 7.40
N GLU A 43 -1.02 16.16 6.41
CA GLU A 43 -1.96 16.65 5.38
C GLU A 43 -2.49 15.49 4.52
N LEU A 44 -1.65 14.51 4.19
CA LEU A 44 -2.09 13.32 3.49
C LEU A 44 -3.06 12.49 4.35
N GLU A 45 -2.79 12.29 5.63
CA GLU A 45 -3.68 11.57 6.55
C GLU A 45 -5.04 12.24 6.69
N GLU A 46 -5.13 13.56 6.66
CA GLU A 46 -6.42 14.28 6.67
C GLU A 46 -7.28 13.87 5.46
N VAL A 47 -6.67 13.73 4.31
CA VAL A 47 -7.36 13.26 3.10
C VAL A 47 -7.70 11.77 3.19
N LEU A 48 -6.80 10.96 3.72
CA LEU A 48 -7.01 9.52 3.88
C LEU A 48 -8.14 9.19 4.87
N ARG A 49 -8.44 10.05 5.84
CA ARG A 49 -9.59 9.88 6.77
C ARG A 49 -10.94 9.81 6.06
N LEU A 50 -11.04 10.31 4.83
CA LEU A 50 -12.25 10.19 4.01
C LEU A 50 -12.43 8.79 3.44
N ASN A 51 -11.41 7.97 3.49
CA ASN A 51 -11.43 6.62 2.93
C ASN A 51 -12.11 5.64 3.89
N THR A 52 -13.06 4.86 3.36
CA THR A 52 -13.76 3.79 4.07
C THR A 52 -13.52 2.41 3.48
N LYS A 53 -12.78 2.34 2.36
CA LYS A 53 -12.45 1.08 1.68
C LYS A 53 -11.06 0.60 2.08
N PRO A 54 -10.77 -0.71 2.03
CA PRO A 54 -9.40 -1.20 2.15
C PRO A 54 -8.47 -0.47 1.19
N LEU A 55 -7.41 0.14 1.73
CA LEU A 55 -6.47 0.94 0.96
C LEU A 55 -5.05 0.64 1.42
N LEU A 56 -4.14 0.43 0.47
CA LEU A 56 -2.71 0.30 0.75
C LEU A 56 -1.87 0.89 -0.39
N GLY A 57 -0.63 1.17 -0.07
CA GLY A 57 0.31 1.72 -1.04
C GLY A 57 1.54 2.34 -0.41
N GLY A 58 2.08 3.37 -1.04
CA GLY A 58 3.28 4.02 -0.54
C GLY A 58 3.66 5.30 -1.27
N ILE A 59 4.70 5.92 -0.74
CA ILE A 59 5.37 7.07 -1.34
C ILE A 59 6.63 6.58 -2.03
N PHE A 60 6.86 7.04 -3.25
CA PHE A 60 7.97 6.64 -4.10
C PHE A 60 8.65 7.86 -4.71
N PRO A 61 9.91 7.76 -5.14
CA PRO A 61 10.58 8.86 -5.85
C PRO A 61 9.84 9.29 -7.11
N GLN A 62 9.27 8.32 -7.82
CA GLN A 62 8.57 8.53 -9.09
C GLN A 62 7.46 7.49 -9.25
N ILE A 63 6.43 7.85 -10.00
CA ILE A 63 5.35 6.94 -10.38
C ILE A 63 5.15 6.99 -11.90
N ILE A 64 4.62 5.91 -12.48
CA ILE A 64 4.25 5.88 -13.91
C ILE A 64 2.72 6.03 -13.99
N ALA A 65 2.28 7.08 -14.68
CA ALA A 65 0.88 7.34 -14.93
C ALA A 65 0.68 7.71 -16.41
N ASP A 66 -0.30 7.07 -17.04
CA ASP A 66 -0.61 7.28 -18.47
C ASP A 66 0.59 7.08 -19.41
N GLY A 67 1.47 6.12 -19.05
CA GLY A 67 2.69 5.84 -19.81
C GLY A 67 3.83 6.85 -19.62
N GLU A 68 3.67 7.82 -18.72
CA GLU A 68 4.67 8.84 -18.43
C GLU A 68 5.20 8.73 -16.99
N LEU A 69 6.47 9.07 -16.82
CA LEU A 69 7.10 9.17 -15.52
C LEU A 69 6.70 10.49 -14.84
N LYS A 70 6.18 10.40 -13.62
CA LYS A 70 5.77 11.55 -12.81
C LYS A 70 6.62 11.62 -11.55
N GLU A 71 7.13 12.80 -11.23
CA GLU A 71 7.90 13.09 -10.02
C GLU A 71 7.06 13.79 -8.93
N ILE A 72 5.85 14.22 -9.27
CA ILE A 72 4.90 14.90 -8.39
C ILE A 72 3.54 14.27 -8.63
N GLY A 73 2.71 14.22 -7.61
CA GLY A 73 1.33 13.79 -7.70
C GLY A 73 1.06 12.43 -7.05
N PHE A 74 -0.13 11.94 -7.31
CA PHE A 74 -0.67 10.72 -6.73
C PHE A 74 -1.33 9.88 -7.83
N LEU A 75 -1.22 8.58 -7.73
CA LEU A 75 -1.86 7.62 -8.59
C LEU A 75 -2.78 6.72 -7.75
N ILE A 76 -4.04 6.65 -8.13
CA ILE A 76 -4.99 5.68 -7.59
C ILE A 76 -5.23 4.57 -8.62
N ILE A 77 -5.16 3.33 -8.16
CA ILE A 77 -5.62 2.16 -8.91
C ILE A 77 -6.80 1.57 -8.14
N PRO A 78 -8.04 1.78 -8.62
CA PRO A 78 -9.22 1.18 -8.02
C PRO A 78 -9.27 -0.32 -8.36
N LEU A 79 -9.55 -1.14 -7.36
CA LEU A 79 -9.67 -2.58 -7.50
C LEU A 79 -11.12 -3.01 -7.29
N PHE A 80 -11.53 -4.00 -8.08
CA PHE A 80 -12.85 -4.65 -7.96
C PHE A 80 -12.81 -5.86 -7.03
N GLU A 81 -11.61 -6.27 -6.65
CA GLU A 81 -11.31 -7.33 -5.69
C GLU A 81 -11.26 -6.75 -4.27
N GLU A 82 -11.77 -7.52 -3.32
CA GLU A 82 -11.63 -7.21 -1.91
C GLU A 82 -10.23 -7.59 -1.43
N LEU A 83 -9.58 -6.67 -0.73
CA LEU A 83 -8.29 -6.89 -0.09
C LEU A 83 -8.46 -6.92 1.42
N GLU A 84 -7.85 -7.90 2.06
CA GLU A 84 -7.60 -7.86 3.50
C GLU A 84 -6.27 -7.16 3.73
N VAL A 85 -6.35 -5.96 4.31
CA VAL A 85 -5.18 -5.10 4.55
C VAL A 85 -4.68 -5.30 5.98
N SER A 86 -3.40 -5.63 6.12
CA SER A 86 -2.70 -5.78 7.41
C SER A 86 -1.44 -4.95 7.43
N LEU A 87 -1.17 -4.32 8.57
CA LEU A 87 -0.01 -3.51 8.85
C LEU A 87 0.94 -4.22 9.82
N PHE A 88 2.23 -4.14 9.56
CA PHE A 88 3.31 -4.67 10.38
C PHE A 88 4.28 -3.55 10.70
N GLU A 89 4.60 -3.38 11.97
CA GLU A 89 5.49 -2.35 12.49
C GLU A 89 6.46 -2.95 13.51
N THR A 90 7.59 -2.27 13.73
CA THR A 90 8.44 -2.56 14.89
C THR A 90 7.63 -2.41 16.17
N GLN A 91 7.53 -3.46 16.96
CA GLN A 91 6.84 -3.47 18.25
C GLN A 91 7.79 -3.96 19.36
N GLU A 92 7.70 -3.32 20.52
CA GLU A 92 8.42 -3.81 21.70
C GLU A 92 7.87 -5.17 22.11
N ASN A 93 8.77 -6.15 22.27
CA ASN A 93 8.47 -7.50 22.76
C ASN A 93 7.60 -8.39 21.85
N ILE A 94 7.34 -7.99 20.60
CA ILE A 94 6.61 -8.83 19.64
C ILE A 94 7.42 -8.88 18.35
N SER A 95 7.94 -10.07 18.03
CA SER A 95 8.70 -10.24 16.78
C SER A 95 7.81 -10.15 15.54
N ILE A 96 8.41 -9.86 14.41
CA ILE A 96 7.71 -9.80 13.12
C ILE A 96 7.06 -11.15 12.79
N GLU A 97 7.73 -12.26 13.08
CA GLU A 97 7.20 -13.61 12.86
C GLU A 97 5.93 -13.82 13.67
N THR A 98 5.91 -13.43 14.95
CA THR A 98 4.73 -13.52 15.82
C THR A 98 3.59 -12.64 15.32
N GLN A 99 3.89 -11.44 14.80
CA GLN A 99 2.87 -10.58 14.21
C GLN A 99 2.26 -11.23 12.97
N LEU A 100 3.08 -11.83 12.09
CA LEU A 100 2.63 -12.53 10.90
C LEU A 100 1.75 -13.73 11.26
N GLU A 101 2.20 -14.61 12.14
CA GLU A 101 1.43 -15.78 12.60
C GLU A 101 0.07 -15.39 13.18
N THR A 102 0.00 -14.24 13.87
CA THR A 102 -1.23 -13.77 14.51
C THR A 102 -2.18 -13.09 13.54
N GLN A 103 -1.65 -12.30 12.59
CA GLN A 103 -2.46 -11.48 11.69
C GLN A 103 -2.81 -12.21 10.39
N ILE A 104 -1.94 -13.10 9.90
CA ILE A 104 -2.22 -13.93 8.73
C ILE A 104 -3.03 -15.14 9.18
N THR A 105 -4.33 -15.02 9.10
CA THR A 105 -5.31 -16.02 9.52
C THR A 105 -5.73 -16.97 8.38
N SER A 106 -6.90 -17.58 8.49
CA SER A 106 -7.46 -18.51 7.49
C SER A 106 -7.51 -18.00 6.06
N ILE A 107 -7.50 -16.69 5.83
CA ILE A 107 -7.54 -16.09 4.48
C ILE A 107 -6.22 -16.31 3.74
N SER A 108 -5.10 -16.34 4.44
CA SER A 108 -3.79 -16.57 3.82
C SER A 108 -3.71 -17.91 3.08
N ARG A 109 -4.37 -18.93 3.58
CA ARG A 109 -4.38 -20.28 2.95
C ARG A 109 -5.12 -20.33 1.62
N GLU A 110 -6.02 -19.37 1.38
CA GLU A 110 -6.79 -19.25 0.14
C GLU A 110 -6.31 -18.08 -0.74
N ALA A 111 -5.33 -17.32 -0.27
CA ALA A 111 -4.78 -16.19 -1.01
C ALA A 111 -4.17 -16.65 -2.34
N LYS A 112 -4.48 -15.92 -3.41
CA LYS A 112 -3.92 -16.12 -4.75
C LYS A 112 -2.96 -15.01 -5.13
N SER A 113 -3.15 -13.82 -4.57
CA SER A 113 -2.28 -12.68 -4.80
C SER A 113 -2.12 -11.85 -3.53
N ILE A 114 -0.96 -11.24 -3.41
CA ILE A 114 -0.62 -10.31 -2.33
C ILE A 114 -0.02 -9.05 -2.92
N PHE A 115 -0.51 -7.90 -2.46
CA PHE A 115 0.21 -6.65 -2.57
C PHE A 115 1.05 -6.43 -1.30
N CYS A 116 2.31 -6.02 -1.46
CA CYS A 116 3.21 -5.78 -0.35
C CYS A 116 4.03 -4.52 -0.61
N PHE A 117 3.91 -3.54 0.28
CA PHE A 117 4.74 -2.33 0.27
C PHE A 117 5.46 -2.21 1.60
N VAL A 118 6.78 -2.04 1.54
CA VAL A 118 7.65 -1.98 2.71
C VAL A 118 8.51 -0.74 2.65
N ASN A 119 8.74 -0.06 3.79
CA ASN A 119 9.73 1.00 3.81
C ASN A 119 11.11 0.41 3.52
N ALA A 120 11.74 0.87 2.43
CA ALA A 120 13.04 0.38 1.97
C ALA A 120 14.18 0.59 3.00
N PHE A 121 13.99 1.52 3.95
CA PHE A 121 14.95 1.86 5.01
C PHE A 121 14.58 1.27 6.37
N TRP A 122 13.49 0.54 6.49
CA TRP A 122 13.11 -0.15 7.72
C TRP A 122 14.08 -1.29 8.01
N GLU A 123 14.60 -1.32 9.24
CA GLU A 123 15.63 -2.29 9.62
C GLU A 123 15.14 -3.74 9.56
N GLU A 124 13.88 -3.97 9.94
CA GLU A 124 13.28 -5.31 9.97
C GLU A 124 12.70 -5.78 8.61
N LYS A 125 12.86 -5.00 7.52
CA LYS A 125 12.29 -5.33 6.21
C LYS A 125 12.68 -6.71 5.69
N THR A 126 13.95 -7.11 5.90
CA THR A 126 14.46 -8.41 5.41
C THR A 126 13.80 -9.55 6.18
N SER A 127 13.81 -9.49 7.52
CA SER A 127 13.15 -10.48 8.36
C SER A 127 11.66 -10.57 8.06
N PHE A 128 10.99 -9.42 7.83
CA PHE A 128 9.60 -9.39 7.44
C PHE A 128 9.34 -10.11 6.11
N LEU A 129 10.13 -9.82 5.06
CA LEU A 129 9.95 -10.44 3.75
C LEU A 129 10.23 -11.95 3.77
N GLU A 130 11.25 -12.38 4.50
CA GLU A 130 11.56 -13.79 4.70
C GLU A 130 10.43 -14.51 5.41
N ALA A 131 9.98 -13.99 6.55
CA ALA A 131 8.87 -14.58 7.31
C ALA A 131 7.54 -14.58 6.51
N LEU A 132 7.27 -13.53 5.74
CA LEU A 132 6.09 -13.46 4.87
C LEU A 132 6.12 -14.55 3.79
N TYR A 133 7.28 -14.77 3.19
CA TYR A 133 7.45 -15.81 2.17
C TYR A 133 7.36 -17.22 2.79
N ASP A 134 7.92 -17.42 3.97
CA ASP A 134 7.83 -18.69 4.69
C ASP A 134 6.38 -19.05 5.04
N GLU A 135 5.57 -18.03 5.41
CA GLU A 135 4.16 -18.23 5.76
C GLU A 135 3.27 -18.50 4.52
N LEU A 136 3.45 -17.75 3.43
CA LEU A 136 2.58 -17.82 2.25
C LEU A 136 3.07 -18.78 1.16
N GLY A 137 4.38 -19.02 1.10
CA GLY A 137 5.01 -19.89 0.11
C GLY A 137 5.00 -19.37 -1.33
N PRO A 138 5.44 -20.21 -2.29
CA PRO A 138 5.67 -19.79 -3.68
C PRO A 138 4.42 -19.81 -4.59
N VAL A 139 3.28 -20.23 -4.06
CA VAL A 139 2.05 -20.39 -4.87
C VAL A 139 1.21 -19.10 -4.98
N VAL A 140 1.58 -18.09 -4.24
CA VAL A 140 0.94 -16.78 -4.22
C VAL A 140 1.64 -15.84 -5.21
N ASN A 141 0.90 -15.01 -5.93
CA ASN A 141 1.47 -13.96 -6.76
C ASN A 141 1.85 -12.75 -5.88
N TYR A 142 3.14 -12.45 -5.79
CA TYR A 142 3.66 -11.32 -5.02
C TYR A 142 3.78 -10.07 -5.90
N LEU A 143 3.14 -8.99 -5.50
CA LEU A 143 3.10 -7.70 -6.19
C LEU A 143 3.46 -6.58 -5.21
N GLY A 144 4.38 -5.72 -5.55
CA GLY A 144 4.74 -4.61 -4.65
C GLY A 144 6.18 -4.17 -4.78
N GLY A 145 6.67 -3.54 -3.72
CA GLY A 145 8.04 -3.04 -3.69
C GLY A 145 8.37 -2.19 -2.48
N GLY A 146 9.61 -1.69 -2.46
CA GLY A 146 10.09 -0.77 -1.43
C GLY A 146 9.57 0.65 -1.67
N ALA A 147 8.89 1.20 -0.67
CA ALA A 147 8.53 2.60 -0.58
C ALA A 147 9.67 3.43 0.04
N GLY A 148 9.75 4.71 -0.27
CA GLY A 148 10.76 5.60 0.30
C GLY A 148 11.09 6.78 -0.61
N SER A 149 12.09 7.53 -0.20
CA SER A 149 12.56 8.75 -0.87
C SER A 149 14.02 8.60 -1.32
N LEU A 150 14.39 9.33 -2.36
CA LEU A 150 15.80 9.48 -2.78
C LEU A 150 16.66 10.28 -1.78
N SER A 151 16.07 10.81 -0.72
CA SER A 151 16.83 11.40 0.40
C SER A 151 17.62 10.37 1.20
N PHE A 152 17.35 9.07 1.00
CA PHE A 152 17.92 7.94 1.75
C PHE A 152 17.70 8.05 3.27
N GLN A 153 16.64 8.74 3.68
CA GLN A 153 16.19 8.84 5.06
C GLN A 153 14.94 8.01 5.29
N SER A 154 14.83 7.41 6.47
CA SER A 154 13.59 6.81 6.89
C SER A 154 12.57 7.93 7.14
N LEU A 155 11.48 7.89 6.39
CA LEU A 155 10.38 8.86 6.47
C LEU A 155 9.06 8.08 6.36
N PRO A 156 7.94 8.62 6.87
CA PRO A 156 6.63 8.02 6.64
C PRO A 156 6.36 7.85 5.15
N CYS A 157 6.24 6.61 4.70
CA CYS A 157 6.10 6.30 3.28
C CYS A 157 5.23 5.06 2.98
N VAL A 158 4.82 4.30 4.00
CA VAL A 158 3.94 3.14 3.85
C VAL A 158 2.52 3.56 4.21
N ILE A 159 1.59 3.40 3.27
CA ILE A 159 0.19 3.80 3.43
C ILE A 159 -0.66 2.56 3.71
N ALA A 160 -1.41 2.60 4.82
CA ALA A 160 -2.38 1.57 5.17
C ALA A 160 -3.68 2.22 5.65
N ASN A 161 -4.77 2.02 4.91
CA ASN A 161 -6.10 2.56 5.17
C ASN A 161 -6.10 4.09 5.31
N GLN A 162 -6.14 4.62 6.52
CA GLN A 162 -6.27 6.05 6.80
C GLN A 162 -4.99 6.71 7.28
N ASN A 163 -3.89 5.98 7.36
CA ASN A 163 -2.65 6.49 7.95
C ASN A 163 -1.43 6.17 7.07
N ILE A 164 -0.34 6.90 7.34
CA ILE A 164 0.96 6.69 6.76
C ILE A 164 1.98 6.39 7.85
N TYR A 165 2.85 5.42 7.60
CA TYR A 165 3.76 4.84 8.59
C TYR A 165 5.21 4.91 8.11
N GLU A 166 6.13 4.99 9.07
CA GLU A 166 7.56 5.05 8.78
C GLU A 166 8.21 3.66 8.81
N ASN A 167 8.31 3.03 9.97
CA ASN A 167 9.00 1.75 10.15
C ASN A 167 8.00 0.59 10.03
N ALA A 168 7.57 0.32 8.80
CA ALA A 168 6.43 -0.54 8.57
C ALA A 168 6.47 -1.27 7.22
N ALA A 169 5.64 -2.29 7.14
CA ALA A 169 5.17 -2.90 5.92
C ALA A 169 3.64 -3.01 5.93
N VAL A 170 3.02 -2.91 4.77
CA VAL A 170 1.60 -3.17 4.58
C VAL A 170 1.42 -4.27 3.56
N ILE A 171 0.50 -5.19 3.82
CA ILE A 171 0.08 -6.20 2.85
C ILE A 171 -1.41 -6.08 2.57
N GLY A 172 -1.81 -6.50 1.36
CA GLY A 172 -3.20 -6.69 0.98
C GLY A 172 -3.37 -8.05 0.33
N LEU A 173 -4.07 -8.96 1.00
CA LEU A 173 -4.34 -10.31 0.51
C LEU A 173 -5.64 -10.37 -0.25
N THR A 174 -5.68 -11.14 -1.35
CA THR A 174 -6.92 -11.43 -2.08
C THR A 174 -6.96 -12.88 -2.56
N LYS A 175 -8.18 -13.45 -2.58
CA LYS A 175 -8.46 -14.77 -3.14
C LYS A 175 -8.51 -14.77 -4.69
N SER A 176 -8.49 -13.60 -5.30
CA SER A 176 -8.47 -13.45 -6.76
C SER A 176 -7.05 -13.51 -7.30
N PRO A 177 -6.80 -14.27 -8.38
CA PRO A 177 -5.52 -14.20 -9.07
C PRO A 177 -5.44 -12.86 -9.82
N ILE A 178 -4.53 -11.98 -9.38
CA ILE A 178 -4.23 -10.75 -10.11
C ILE A 178 -3.12 -11.06 -11.10
N LEU A 179 -3.43 -10.95 -12.37
CA LEU A 179 -2.48 -11.15 -13.46
C LEU A 179 -2.02 -9.78 -13.95
N ILE A 180 -0.70 -9.60 -14.01
CA ILE A 180 -0.09 -8.46 -14.68
C ILE A 180 0.07 -8.85 -16.16
N SER A 181 -0.61 -8.12 -17.03
CA SER A 181 -0.48 -8.28 -18.48
C SER A 181 0.26 -7.09 -19.08
#